data_1e235f0a5374104408a6ca7d81b4f927
#
_entry.id   1e235f0a5374104408a6ca7d81b4f927
#
_cell.length_a   1.000
_cell.length_b   1.000
_cell.length_c   1.000
_cell.angle_alpha   90.00
_cell.angle_beta   90.00
_cell.angle_gamma   90.00
#
_symmetry.space_group_name_H-M   'P 1'
#
loop_
_entity.id
_entity.type
_entity.pdbx_description
1 polymer ?
#
loop_
_entity_poly.entity_id
_entity_poly.type
_entity_poly.pdbx_seq_one_letter_code
_entity_poly.pdbx_strand_id
1 'polypeptide(L)'
;MTEITEQNKVSEKFVPKPSLPPPPNTTGAIGWLRYNLFDGFLSSCLTVLSLIAIGFMCVNFYEWAFAKAVLEAANRQECRITPTEFGTCWAGVKFWFTRFIYGRYTDTEIWRVNSAAIILILWMIPVWLPRVTAKLNIALSGVLIFPFLAGYMFLGGDRNWFMEIMVSVALGCFITVIIHSLLCLFTGAGISRWIIQLTGFSSRSERLHKFPVIMFAVIIFLLSLFLINDVAFKEMPNNLWGGLFLTLVISGIGIASALPAGILLALGRRSKMTVIRVLCVAFIELFRSVPLIT
;
A
#
# COMPACT_ATOMS: atom_id res chain seq x y z
N MET A 1 30.01 -50.24 -64.90
CA MET A 1 30.83 -49.40 -63.99
C MET A 1 30.52 -47.97 -64.32
N THR A 2 29.59 -47.39 -63.60
CA THR A 2 29.19 -45.96 -63.71
C THR A 2 29.27 -45.38 -62.33
N GLU A 3 30.32 -44.60 -62.12
CA GLU A 3 30.53 -43.81 -60.90
C GLU A 3 29.47 -42.75 -60.84
N ILE A 4 28.73 -42.78 -59.76
CA ILE A 4 27.76 -41.72 -59.37
C ILE A 4 28.55 -40.66 -58.60
N THR A 5 28.77 -39.55 -59.27
CA THR A 5 29.35 -38.34 -58.62
C THR A 5 28.33 -37.73 -57.72
N GLU A 6 28.48 -37.89 -56.44
CA GLU A 6 27.68 -37.25 -55.39
C GLU A 6 28.04 -35.76 -55.34
N GLN A 7 27.18 -34.95 -55.91
CA GLN A 7 27.30 -33.48 -55.81
C GLN A 7 27.03 -33.04 -54.39
N ASN A 8 28.07 -32.63 -53.77
CA ASN A 8 28.10 -32.00 -52.46
C ASN A 8 27.33 -30.66 -52.53
N LYS A 9 26.02 -30.69 -52.26
CA LYS A 9 25.19 -29.49 -52.12
C LYS A 9 25.57 -28.78 -50.81
N VAL A 10 26.52 -27.84 -50.93
CA VAL A 10 26.78 -26.89 -49.85
C VAL A 10 25.48 -26.17 -49.51
N SER A 11 24.91 -26.51 -48.40
CA SER A 11 23.76 -25.82 -47.83
C SER A 11 24.17 -24.38 -47.60
N GLU A 12 23.80 -23.47 -48.48
CA GLU A 12 23.94 -22.04 -48.25
C GLU A 12 23.16 -21.68 -46.98
N LYS A 13 23.91 -21.35 -45.94
CA LYS A 13 23.35 -20.85 -44.69
C LYS A 13 22.53 -19.61 -45.02
N PHE A 14 21.18 -19.72 -44.88
CA PHE A 14 20.28 -18.57 -45.02
C PHE A 14 20.71 -17.46 -44.06
N VAL A 15 21.29 -16.39 -44.60
CA VAL A 15 21.57 -15.18 -43.85
C VAL A 15 20.38 -14.27 -44.05
N PRO A 16 19.57 -14.07 -43.00
CA PRO A 16 18.44 -13.15 -43.12
C PRO A 16 18.94 -11.73 -43.46
N LYS A 17 18.35 -11.12 -44.46
CA LYS A 17 18.64 -9.70 -44.79
C LYS A 17 18.38 -8.84 -43.56
N PRO A 18 19.26 -7.86 -43.26
CA PRO A 18 19.01 -6.93 -42.18
C PRO A 18 17.64 -6.27 -42.38
N SER A 19 16.83 -6.26 -41.32
CA SER A 19 15.52 -5.62 -41.34
C SER A 19 15.68 -4.16 -41.72
N LEU A 20 15.02 -3.73 -42.79
CA LEU A 20 14.98 -2.30 -43.17
C LEU A 20 14.38 -1.50 -41.99
N PRO A 21 14.94 -0.31 -41.70
CA PRO A 21 14.33 0.55 -40.69
C PRO A 21 12.88 0.84 -41.07
N PRO A 22 11.95 0.83 -40.08
CA PRO A 22 10.56 1.11 -40.35
C PRO A 22 10.41 2.51 -40.97
N PRO A 23 9.43 2.71 -41.87
CA PRO A 23 9.18 4.00 -42.49
C PRO A 23 9.02 5.10 -41.43
N PRO A 24 9.53 6.32 -41.63
CA PRO A 24 9.55 7.37 -40.61
C PRO A 24 8.17 7.77 -40.05
N ASN A 25 7.12 7.46 -40.78
CA ASN A 25 5.72 7.77 -40.39
C ASN A 25 5.01 6.63 -39.65
N THR A 26 5.68 5.50 -39.37
CA THR A 26 5.09 4.34 -38.66
C THR A 26 5.62 4.19 -37.23
N THR A 27 6.63 4.96 -36.86
CA THR A 27 7.23 4.94 -35.52
C THR A 27 6.83 6.17 -34.70
N GLY A 28 6.63 5.98 -33.40
CA GLY A 28 6.26 7.06 -32.49
C GLY A 28 4.76 7.30 -32.35
N ALA A 29 4.39 8.37 -31.62
CA ALA A 29 2.99 8.69 -31.33
C ALA A 29 2.14 8.94 -32.58
N ILE A 30 2.70 9.58 -33.60
CA ILE A 30 1.99 9.89 -34.87
C ILE A 30 1.72 8.61 -35.65
N GLY A 31 2.67 7.68 -35.74
CA GLY A 31 2.49 6.40 -36.40
C GLY A 31 1.43 5.55 -35.68
N TRP A 32 1.46 5.53 -34.35
CA TRP A 32 0.47 4.82 -33.52
C TRP A 32 -0.95 5.39 -33.73
N LEU A 33 -1.10 6.72 -33.70
CA LEU A 33 -2.38 7.41 -33.95
C LEU A 33 -2.95 7.05 -35.33
N ARG A 34 -2.11 7.12 -36.35
CA ARG A 34 -2.54 6.81 -37.72
C ARG A 34 -2.97 5.36 -37.88
N TYR A 35 -2.20 4.42 -37.33
CA TYR A 35 -2.49 3.00 -37.45
C TYR A 35 -3.71 2.56 -36.63
N ASN A 36 -3.91 3.11 -35.44
CA ASN A 36 -4.97 2.65 -34.53
C ASN A 36 -6.28 3.45 -34.67
N LEU A 37 -6.20 4.73 -35.02
CA LEU A 37 -7.38 5.61 -35.08
C LEU A 37 -7.83 5.95 -36.51
N PHE A 38 -6.94 5.91 -37.50
CA PHE A 38 -7.22 6.36 -38.85
C PHE A 38 -6.84 5.31 -39.94
N ASP A 39 -6.92 4.01 -39.59
CA ASP A 39 -6.55 2.94 -40.53
C ASP A 39 -7.58 2.67 -41.63
N GLY A 40 -8.76 3.26 -41.59
CA GLY A 40 -9.80 3.10 -42.60
C GLY A 40 -10.91 4.17 -42.51
N PHE A 41 -11.74 4.24 -43.54
CA PHE A 41 -12.84 5.23 -43.61
C PHE A 41 -13.78 5.10 -42.40
N LEU A 42 -14.22 3.89 -42.06
CA LEU A 42 -15.10 3.63 -40.91
C LEU A 42 -14.43 3.97 -39.58
N SER A 43 -13.16 3.56 -39.41
CA SER A 43 -12.37 3.84 -38.21
C SER A 43 -12.18 5.36 -38.04
N SER A 44 -11.86 6.08 -39.12
CA SER A 44 -11.70 7.53 -39.07
C SER A 44 -13.00 8.25 -38.73
N CYS A 45 -14.14 7.83 -39.30
CA CYS A 45 -15.45 8.40 -38.97
C CYS A 45 -15.80 8.16 -37.49
N LEU A 46 -15.59 6.93 -36.97
CA LEU A 46 -15.83 6.62 -35.57
C LEU A 46 -14.93 7.42 -34.64
N THR A 47 -13.66 7.60 -35.02
CA THR A 47 -12.71 8.39 -34.23
C THR A 47 -13.12 9.84 -34.14
N VAL A 48 -13.49 10.45 -35.27
CA VAL A 48 -13.96 11.86 -35.32
C VAL A 48 -15.25 12.02 -34.52
N LEU A 49 -16.20 11.11 -34.68
CA LEU A 49 -17.47 11.13 -33.93
C LEU A 49 -17.21 11.00 -32.41
N SER A 50 -16.32 10.10 -32.02
CA SER A 50 -15.93 9.90 -30.61
C SER A 50 -15.24 11.14 -30.03
N LEU A 51 -14.37 11.79 -30.80
CA LEU A 51 -13.69 13.02 -30.36
C LEU A 51 -14.68 14.17 -30.18
N ILE A 52 -15.66 14.32 -31.11
CA ILE A 52 -16.71 15.32 -30.97
C ILE A 52 -17.58 15.03 -29.75
N ALA A 53 -17.97 13.77 -29.52
CA ALA A 53 -18.76 13.38 -28.37
C ALA A 53 -18.00 13.63 -27.05
N ILE A 54 -16.72 13.25 -26.98
CA ILE A 54 -15.87 13.52 -25.83
C ILE A 54 -15.70 15.02 -25.61
N GLY A 55 -15.43 15.79 -26.65
CA GLY A 55 -15.32 17.24 -26.57
C GLY A 55 -16.59 17.89 -26.00
N PHE A 56 -17.76 17.49 -26.51
CA PHE A 56 -19.04 17.94 -25.98
C PHE A 56 -19.24 17.57 -24.52
N MET A 57 -18.93 16.32 -24.15
CA MET A 57 -19.01 15.89 -22.77
C MET A 57 -18.03 16.66 -21.85
N CYS A 58 -16.82 16.91 -22.32
CA CYS A 58 -15.80 17.65 -21.54
C CYS A 58 -16.23 19.12 -21.32
N VAL A 59 -16.81 19.78 -22.33
CA VAL A 59 -17.29 21.16 -22.19
C VAL A 59 -18.45 21.24 -21.20
N ASN A 60 -19.44 20.35 -21.33
CA ASN A 60 -20.58 20.32 -20.40
C ASN A 60 -20.14 19.95 -18.98
N PHE A 61 -19.20 19.02 -18.87
CA PHE A 61 -18.62 18.64 -17.57
C PHE A 61 -17.85 19.82 -16.94
N TYR A 62 -17.07 20.55 -17.74
CA TYR A 62 -16.34 21.73 -17.25
C TYR A 62 -17.30 22.82 -16.77
N GLU A 63 -18.34 23.10 -17.53
CA GLU A 63 -19.36 24.09 -17.12
C GLU A 63 -20.05 23.66 -15.82
N TRP A 64 -20.47 22.40 -15.73
CA TRP A 64 -21.13 21.85 -14.54
C TRP A 64 -20.21 21.77 -13.32
N ALA A 65 -18.96 21.31 -13.50
CA ALA A 65 -18.05 21.04 -12.40
C ALA A 65 -17.29 22.28 -11.91
N PHE A 66 -17.04 23.26 -12.80
CA PHE A 66 -16.19 24.41 -12.47
C PHE A 66 -16.85 25.75 -12.74
N ALA A 67 -17.41 26.01 -13.91
CA ALA A 67 -17.92 27.33 -14.25
C ALA A 67 -19.16 27.73 -13.44
N LYS A 68 -20.05 26.75 -13.17
CA LYS A 68 -21.29 26.96 -12.38
C LYS A 68 -21.17 26.39 -10.96
N ALA A 69 -19.94 26.09 -10.49
CA ALA A 69 -19.70 25.45 -9.23
C ALA A 69 -19.83 26.42 -8.05
N VAL A 70 -20.51 25.97 -6.97
CA VAL A 70 -20.58 26.67 -5.69
C VAL A 70 -19.47 26.16 -4.80
N LEU A 71 -18.44 26.99 -4.58
CA LEU A 71 -17.27 26.66 -3.78
C LEU A 71 -17.46 26.90 -2.28
N GLU A 72 -18.27 27.90 -1.91
CA GLU A 72 -18.57 28.27 -0.55
C GLU A 72 -20.08 28.45 -0.37
N ALA A 73 -20.64 27.79 0.62
CA ALA A 73 -22.03 27.90 1.02
C ALA A 73 -22.18 27.63 2.51
N ALA A 74 -22.91 28.49 3.20
CA ALA A 74 -23.19 28.33 4.62
C ALA A 74 -24.32 27.32 4.87
N ASN A 75 -25.28 27.20 3.93
CA ASN A 75 -26.45 26.36 4.04
C ASN A 75 -26.70 25.52 2.76
N ARG A 76 -27.42 24.41 2.95
CA ARG A 76 -27.85 23.54 1.82
C ARG A 76 -28.69 24.30 0.77
N GLN A 77 -29.41 25.33 1.17
CA GLN A 77 -30.26 26.14 0.26
C GLN A 77 -29.42 26.98 -0.69
N GLU A 78 -28.28 27.48 -0.25
CA GLU A 78 -27.32 28.24 -1.07
C GLU A 78 -26.66 27.39 -2.17
N CYS A 79 -26.57 26.08 -1.95
CA CYS A 79 -26.13 25.13 -3.01
C CYS A 79 -27.21 24.89 -4.09
N ARG A 80 -28.45 25.28 -3.85
CA ARG A 80 -29.55 25.22 -4.83
C ARG A 80 -29.72 26.59 -5.48
N ILE A 81 -28.72 27.01 -6.18
CA ILE A 81 -28.81 28.25 -6.97
C ILE A 81 -29.82 28.00 -8.09
N THR A 82 -30.91 28.76 -8.08
CA THR A 82 -31.97 28.88 -9.10
C THR A 82 -32.28 27.64 -9.96
N PRO A 83 -33.56 27.32 -10.23
CA PRO A 83 -33.96 26.11 -10.96
C PRO A 83 -33.38 25.96 -12.38
N THR A 84 -32.71 26.98 -12.89
CA THR A 84 -32.19 27.06 -14.27
C THR A 84 -30.67 26.80 -14.36
N GLU A 85 -29.93 26.82 -13.24
CA GLU A 85 -28.48 26.65 -13.30
C GLU A 85 -28.04 25.50 -12.37
N PHE A 86 -27.93 24.31 -12.95
CA PHE A 86 -27.38 23.13 -12.26
C PHE A 86 -25.85 23.17 -12.29
N GLY A 87 -25.25 23.59 -11.17
CA GLY A 87 -23.82 23.47 -10.93
C GLY A 87 -23.49 22.51 -9.77
N THR A 88 -22.26 22.08 -9.69
CA THR A 88 -21.77 21.21 -8.60
C THR A 88 -21.61 22.02 -7.32
N CYS A 89 -22.10 21.50 -6.19
CA CYS A 89 -21.86 22.09 -4.88
C CYS A 89 -20.59 21.50 -4.23
N TRP A 90 -19.44 22.09 -4.50
CA TRP A 90 -18.16 21.69 -3.87
C TRP A 90 -18.11 22.03 -2.39
N ALA A 91 -18.82 23.07 -1.93
CA ALA A 91 -18.96 23.38 -0.52
C ALA A 91 -19.55 22.20 0.28
N GLY A 92 -20.57 21.54 -0.31
CA GLY A 92 -21.15 20.33 0.28
C GLY A 92 -20.17 19.16 0.28
N VAL A 93 -19.41 18.96 -0.81
CA VAL A 93 -18.39 17.91 -0.90
C VAL A 93 -17.32 18.15 0.16
N LYS A 94 -16.79 19.37 0.31
CA LYS A 94 -15.80 19.74 1.32
C LYS A 94 -16.29 19.45 2.74
N PHE A 95 -17.54 19.81 3.05
CA PHE A 95 -18.15 19.55 4.36
C PHE A 95 -18.26 18.05 4.68
N TRP A 96 -18.72 17.25 3.70
CA TRP A 96 -18.90 15.81 3.88
C TRP A 96 -17.61 15.01 3.75
N PHE A 97 -16.58 15.53 3.10
CA PHE A 97 -15.32 14.84 2.87
C PHE A 97 -14.63 14.40 4.15
N THR A 98 -14.54 15.29 5.13
CA THR A 98 -13.98 14.97 6.46
C THR A 98 -14.78 13.86 7.13
N ARG A 99 -16.11 13.93 7.07
CA ARG A 99 -16.98 12.88 7.64
C ARG A 99 -16.93 11.58 6.87
N PHE A 100 -16.73 11.63 5.57
CA PHE A 100 -16.53 10.45 4.73
C PHE A 100 -15.22 9.71 5.11
N ILE A 101 -14.15 10.46 5.38
CA ILE A 101 -12.85 9.85 5.74
C ILE A 101 -12.86 9.37 7.20
N TYR A 102 -13.23 10.23 8.15
CA TYR A 102 -13.05 9.99 9.58
C TYR A 102 -14.35 9.61 10.32
N GLY A 103 -15.49 9.62 9.64
CA GLY A 103 -16.78 9.36 10.26
C GLY A 103 -17.17 10.45 11.25
N ARG A 104 -17.43 10.06 12.50
CA ARG A 104 -17.77 10.97 13.61
C ARG A 104 -16.59 11.19 14.56
N TYR A 105 -15.37 10.83 14.15
CA TYR A 105 -14.18 11.06 14.96
C TYR A 105 -14.03 12.55 15.26
N THR A 106 -13.62 12.89 16.49
CA THR A 106 -13.55 14.28 16.95
C THR A 106 -12.52 15.07 16.17
N ASP A 107 -12.91 16.25 15.65
CA ASP A 107 -12.08 17.06 14.75
C ASP A 107 -10.73 17.45 15.38
N THR A 108 -10.69 17.69 16.70
CA THR A 108 -9.46 18.01 17.44
C THR A 108 -8.46 16.85 17.48
N GLU A 109 -8.91 15.62 17.30
CA GLU A 109 -8.10 14.40 17.45
C GLU A 109 -7.80 13.68 16.11
N ILE A 110 -8.27 14.22 14.98
CA ILE A 110 -8.03 13.67 13.63
C ILE A 110 -6.54 13.49 13.34
N TRP A 111 -5.70 14.36 13.89
CA TRP A 111 -4.26 14.28 13.73
C TRP A 111 -3.67 12.92 14.17
N ARG A 112 -4.29 12.24 15.15
CA ARG A 112 -3.85 10.92 15.64
C ARG A 112 -4.01 9.84 14.56
N VAL A 113 -5.15 9.88 13.86
CA VAL A 113 -5.44 8.97 12.73
C VAL A 113 -4.45 9.22 11.59
N ASN A 114 -4.22 10.49 11.26
CA ASN A 114 -3.28 10.89 10.22
C ASN A 114 -1.84 10.49 10.56
N SER A 115 -1.43 10.71 11.81
CA SER A 115 -0.09 10.32 12.28
C SER A 115 0.11 8.81 12.22
N ALA A 116 -0.89 8.00 12.61
CA ALA A 116 -0.82 6.57 12.48
C ALA A 116 -0.70 6.11 11.02
N ALA A 117 -1.46 6.73 10.11
CA ALA A 117 -1.36 6.47 8.67
C ALA A 117 0.03 6.83 8.12
N ILE A 118 0.58 7.98 8.51
CA ILE A 118 1.92 8.41 8.11
C ILE A 118 2.97 7.43 8.65
N ILE A 119 2.89 7.03 9.90
CA ILE A 119 3.79 6.04 10.50
C ILE A 119 3.73 4.72 9.73
N LEU A 120 2.54 4.23 9.38
CA LEU A 120 2.38 3.01 8.58
C LEU A 120 3.05 3.13 7.21
N ILE A 121 2.81 4.24 6.51
CA ILE A 121 3.43 4.50 5.21
C ILE A 121 4.95 4.53 5.34
N LEU A 122 5.49 5.28 6.31
CA LEU A 122 6.93 5.35 6.55
C LEU A 122 7.53 4.00 6.94
N TRP A 123 6.77 3.13 7.64
CA TRP A 123 7.19 1.77 7.96
C TRP A 123 7.26 0.89 6.72
N MET A 124 6.33 1.07 5.77
CA MET A 124 6.24 0.24 4.57
C MET A 124 7.17 0.70 3.43
N ILE A 125 7.49 2.00 3.32
CA ILE A 125 8.39 2.52 2.28
C ILE A 125 9.70 1.70 2.15
N PRO A 126 10.40 1.35 3.23
CA PRO A 126 11.65 0.58 3.15
C PRO A 126 11.51 -0.78 2.46
N VAL A 127 10.35 -1.42 2.53
CA VAL A 127 10.09 -2.72 1.88
C VAL A 127 10.17 -2.59 0.35
N TRP A 128 9.80 -1.43 -0.19
CA TRP A 128 9.78 -1.15 -1.63
C TRP A 128 11.14 -0.69 -2.16
N LEU A 129 12.01 -0.21 -1.28
CA LEU A 129 13.33 0.28 -1.69
C LEU A 129 14.30 -0.88 -1.98
N PRO A 130 14.95 -0.92 -3.17
CA PRO A 130 15.83 -2.04 -3.55
C PRO A 130 17.09 -2.13 -2.67
N ARG A 131 17.58 -1.02 -2.14
CA ARG A 131 18.81 -0.95 -1.34
C ARG A 131 18.66 -1.41 0.11
N VAL A 132 17.43 -1.49 0.62
CA VAL A 132 17.17 -1.88 2.00
C VAL A 132 17.22 -3.39 2.15
N THR A 133 17.99 -3.85 3.14
CA THR A 133 18.10 -5.26 3.54
C THR A 133 17.02 -5.64 4.57
N ALA A 134 16.83 -6.94 4.83
CA ALA A 134 15.89 -7.46 5.85
C ALA A 134 14.41 -7.07 5.63
N LYS A 135 13.97 -6.95 4.37
CA LYS A 135 12.60 -6.55 3.99
C LYS A 135 11.50 -7.39 4.65
N LEU A 136 11.70 -8.71 4.75
CA LEU A 136 10.73 -9.60 5.38
C LEU A 136 10.53 -9.26 6.87
N ASN A 137 11.62 -9.00 7.59
CA ASN A 137 11.54 -8.65 9.01
C ASN A 137 10.84 -7.30 9.22
N ILE A 138 11.09 -6.32 8.32
CA ILE A 138 10.43 -5.02 8.35
C ILE A 138 8.93 -5.19 8.06
N ALA A 139 8.55 -5.97 7.06
CA ALA A 139 7.16 -6.23 6.73
C ALA A 139 6.42 -6.96 7.86
N LEU A 140 7.05 -8.02 8.43
CA LEU A 140 6.47 -8.78 9.54
C LEU A 140 6.32 -7.92 10.80
N SER A 141 7.31 -7.07 11.13
CA SER A 141 7.19 -6.16 12.26
C SER A 141 6.07 -5.14 12.06
N GLY A 142 5.88 -4.63 10.84
CA GLY A 142 4.76 -3.75 10.50
C GLY A 142 3.40 -4.43 10.68
N VAL A 143 3.25 -5.67 10.25
CA VAL A 143 1.98 -6.40 10.38
C VAL A 143 1.67 -6.81 11.82
N LEU A 144 2.69 -7.25 12.58
CA LEU A 144 2.49 -7.83 13.91
C LEU A 144 2.54 -6.79 15.04
N ILE A 145 3.38 -5.76 14.91
CA ILE A 145 3.69 -4.84 16.00
C ILE A 145 2.98 -3.49 15.82
N PHE A 146 2.89 -2.97 14.59
CA PHE A 146 2.21 -1.69 14.32
C PHE A 146 0.78 -1.60 14.85
N PRO A 147 -0.07 -2.66 14.81
CA PRO A 147 -1.44 -2.58 15.32
C PRO A 147 -1.54 -2.15 16.79
N PHE A 148 -0.56 -2.46 17.63
CA PHE A 148 -0.54 -2.01 19.03
C PHE A 148 -0.34 -0.49 19.14
N LEU A 149 0.58 0.06 18.35
CA LEU A 149 0.80 1.51 18.28
C LEU A 149 -0.43 2.23 17.73
N ALA A 150 -0.96 1.73 16.62
CA ALA A 150 -2.17 2.30 15.99
C ALA A 150 -3.38 2.21 16.93
N GLY A 151 -3.59 1.07 17.59
CA GLY A 151 -4.66 0.88 18.56
C GLY A 151 -4.59 1.89 19.70
N TYR A 152 -3.41 2.13 20.27
CA TYR A 152 -3.24 3.15 21.29
C TYR A 152 -3.48 4.57 20.76
N MET A 153 -3.01 4.89 19.57
CA MET A 153 -3.27 6.21 18.95
C MET A 153 -4.75 6.43 18.67
N PHE A 154 -5.50 5.40 18.29
CA PHE A 154 -6.92 5.54 17.95
C PHE A 154 -7.83 5.57 19.18
N LEU A 155 -7.57 4.73 20.17
CA LEU A 155 -8.37 4.61 21.37
C LEU A 155 -7.97 5.63 22.45
N GLY A 156 -6.67 5.84 22.66
CA GLY A 156 -6.17 6.60 23.80
C GLY A 156 -6.51 5.94 25.13
N GLY A 157 -6.75 6.75 26.15
CA GLY A 157 -7.13 6.30 27.50
C GLY A 157 -5.96 5.94 28.40
N ASP A 158 -6.28 5.41 29.57
CA ASP A 158 -5.30 4.99 30.55
C ASP A 158 -4.50 3.77 30.09
N ARG A 159 -3.20 3.82 30.26
CA ARG A 159 -2.28 2.76 29.84
C ARG A 159 -2.08 1.77 30.99
N ASN A 160 -2.46 0.53 30.75
CA ASN A 160 -2.00 -0.58 31.56
C ASN A 160 -0.53 -0.88 31.26
N TRP A 161 0.24 -1.39 32.22
CA TRP A 161 1.65 -1.76 32.05
C TRP A 161 1.92 -2.59 30.77
N PHE A 162 0.99 -3.47 30.38
CA PHE A 162 1.10 -4.29 29.17
C PHE A 162 1.01 -3.44 27.90
N MET A 163 0.05 -2.51 27.81
CA MET A 163 -0.10 -1.60 26.66
C MET A 163 1.11 -0.68 26.54
N GLU A 164 1.63 -0.19 27.67
CA GLU A 164 2.82 0.65 27.69
C GLU A 164 4.04 -0.07 27.08
N ILE A 165 4.28 -1.33 27.48
CA ILE A 165 5.35 -2.13 26.90
C ILE A 165 5.11 -2.37 25.40
N MET A 166 3.90 -2.76 24.98
CA MET A 166 3.60 -3.06 23.59
C MET A 166 3.76 -1.82 22.68
N VAL A 167 3.28 -0.66 23.13
CA VAL A 167 3.41 0.60 22.39
C VAL A 167 4.87 1.05 22.33
N SER A 168 5.63 0.88 23.42
CA SER A 168 7.07 1.18 23.46
C SER A 168 7.87 0.27 22.53
N VAL A 169 7.57 -1.03 22.51
CA VAL A 169 8.16 -1.97 21.55
C VAL A 169 7.84 -1.56 20.12
N ALA A 170 6.59 -1.16 19.85
CA ALA A 170 6.17 -0.75 18.52
C ALA A 170 6.89 0.54 18.06
N LEU A 171 6.99 1.53 18.94
CA LEU A 171 7.72 2.76 18.66
C LEU A 171 9.23 2.48 18.47
N GLY A 172 9.82 1.67 19.33
CA GLY A 172 11.22 1.25 19.21
C GLY A 172 11.50 0.50 17.90
N CYS A 173 10.62 -0.40 17.48
CA CYS A 173 10.72 -1.07 16.20
C CYS A 173 10.61 -0.08 15.03
N PHE A 174 9.69 0.89 15.09
CA PHE A 174 9.55 1.92 14.07
C PHE A 174 10.83 2.75 13.93
N ILE A 175 11.37 3.26 15.04
CA ILE A 175 12.62 4.02 15.06
C ILE A 175 13.77 3.18 14.47
N THR A 176 13.86 1.91 14.84
CA THR A 176 14.89 0.99 14.33
C THR A 176 14.76 0.77 12.82
N VAL A 177 13.54 0.62 12.30
CA VAL A 177 13.27 0.48 10.86
C VAL A 177 13.70 1.73 10.10
N ILE A 178 13.38 2.92 10.61
CA ILE A 178 13.79 4.19 9.98
C ILE A 178 15.30 4.33 9.96
N ILE A 179 15.98 4.12 11.10
CA ILE A 179 17.43 4.21 11.20
C ILE A 179 18.10 3.18 10.27
N HIS A 180 17.62 1.93 10.26
CA HIS A 180 18.14 0.89 9.37
C HIS A 180 18.00 1.29 7.90
N SER A 181 16.87 1.83 7.53
CA SER A 181 16.57 2.23 6.15
C SER A 181 17.45 3.39 5.70
N LEU A 182 17.61 4.40 6.55
CA LEU A 182 18.49 5.54 6.28
C LEU A 182 19.95 5.09 6.15
N LEU A 183 20.43 4.23 7.05
CA LEU A 183 21.78 3.67 6.96
C LEU A 183 21.99 2.88 5.66
N CYS A 184 21.04 2.03 5.27
CA CYS A 184 21.12 1.30 4.00
C CYS A 184 21.17 2.24 2.79
N LEU A 185 20.42 3.35 2.83
CA LEU A 185 20.40 4.33 1.73
C LEU A 185 21.70 5.12 1.62
N PHE A 186 22.23 5.61 2.73
CA PHE A 186 23.41 6.50 2.75
C PHE A 186 24.73 5.75 2.74
N THR A 187 24.85 4.64 3.47
CA THR A 187 26.12 3.92 3.62
C THR A 187 26.16 2.58 2.88
N GLY A 188 25.03 2.11 2.36
CA GLY A 188 24.91 0.78 1.78
C GLY A 188 25.01 -0.38 2.80
N ALA A 189 25.10 -0.07 4.10
CA ALA A 189 25.25 -1.04 5.18
C ALA A 189 24.05 -0.97 6.14
N GLY A 190 23.55 -2.12 6.58
CA GLY A 190 22.53 -2.18 7.62
C GLY A 190 23.10 -1.85 9.01
N ILE A 191 22.19 -1.63 9.99
CA ILE A 191 22.54 -1.29 11.39
C ILE A 191 23.65 -2.19 11.96
N SER A 192 23.57 -3.49 11.75
CA SER A 192 24.54 -4.43 12.30
C SER A 192 25.98 -4.17 11.81
N ARG A 193 26.16 -3.94 10.51
CA ARG A 193 27.48 -3.61 9.95
C ARG A 193 27.95 -2.23 10.39
N TRP A 194 27.04 -1.26 10.44
CA TRP A 194 27.37 0.09 10.88
C TRP A 194 27.84 0.13 12.34
N ILE A 195 27.14 -0.56 13.26
CA ILE A 195 27.53 -0.65 14.67
C ILE A 195 28.89 -1.32 14.81
N ILE A 196 29.17 -2.38 14.05
CA ILE A 196 30.46 -3.06 14.06
C ILE A 196 31.58 -2.15 13.59
N GLN A 197 31.35 -1.38 12.53
CA GLN A 197 32.33 -0.41 12.03
C GLN A 197 32.61 0.68 13.06
N LEU A 198 31.57 1.15 13.77
CA LEU A 198 31.69 2.24 14.74
C LEU A 198 32.35 1.79 16.05
N THR A 199 32.08 0.56 16.49
CA THR A 199 32.64 0.02 17.73
C THR A 199 34.01 -0.63 17.55
N GLY A 200 34.43 -0.89 16.30
CA GLY A 200 35.68 -1.61 16.01
C GLY A 200 35.67 -3.07 16.53
N PHE A 201 34.53 -3.55 16.97
CA PHE A 201 34.35 -4.81 17.66
C PHE A 201 34.32 -5.97 16.68
N SER A 202 35.49 -6.34 16.16
CA SER A 202 35.66 -7.53 15.33
C SER A 202 35.99 -8.73 16.22
N SER A 203 34.95 -9.40 16.72
CA SER A 203 35.14 -10.63 17.50
C SER A 203 34.99 -11.87 16.62
N ARG A 204 35.91 -12.82 16.82
CA ARG A 204 35.92 -14.14 16.18
C ARG A 204 34.74 -15.03 16.62
N SER A 205 34.04 -14.66 17.71
CA SER A 205 32.90 -15.40 18.26
C SER A 205 31.57 -14.81 17.73
N GLU A 206 30.75 -15.62 17.09
CA GLU A 206 29.42 -15.24 16.56
C GLU A 206 28.45 -14.70 17.64
N ARG A 207 28.60 -15.17 18.90
CA ARG A 207 27.77 -14.69 20.02
C ARG A 207 28.15 -13.27 20.45
N LEU A 208 29.45 -12.96 20.52
CA LEU A 208 29.92 -11.62 20.89
C LEU A 208 29.61 -10.59 19.82
N HIS A 209 29.48 -11.01 18.55
CA HIS A 209 29.15 -10.12 17.45
C HIS A 209 27.71 -9.55 17.52
N LYS A 210 26.81 -10.25 18.24
CA LYS A 210 25.41 -9.80 18.44
C LYS A 210 25.26 -8.82 19.60
N PHE A 211 26.24 -8.77 20.52
CA PHE A 211 26.14 -7.95 21.73
C PHE A 211 25.90 -6.44 21.48
N PRO A 212 26.65 -5.74 20.60
CA PRO A 212 26.41 -4.32 20.34
C PRO A 212 25.06 -4.05 19.67
N VAL A 213 24.56 -4.99 18.87
CA VAL A 213 23.23 -4.87 18.24
C VAL A 213 22.12 -4.99 19.30
N ILE A 214 22.28 -5.90 20.26
CA ILE A 214 21.35 -6.07 21.39
C ILE A 214 21.37 -4.82 22.27
N MET A 215 22.54 -4.30 22.62
CA MET A 215 22.66 -3.05 23.39
C MET A 215 21.95 -1.88 22.68
N PHE A 216 22.14 -1.74 21.39
CA PHE A 216 21.46 -0.72 20.60
C PHE A 216 19.94 -0.87 20.66
N ALA A 217 19.43 -2.09 20.52
CA ALA A 217 17.99 -2.37 20.61
C ALA A 217 17.44 -2.03 22.01
N VAL A 218 18.18 -2.37 23.08
CA VAL A 218 17.81 -2.04 24.46
C VAL A 218 17.79 -0.52 24.68
N ILE A 219 18.77 0.21 24.18
CA ILE A 219 18.82 1.68 24.28
C ILE A 219 17.62 2.31 23.59
N ILE A 220 17.29 1.86 22.37
CA ILE A 220 16.11 2.36 21.64
C ILE A 220 14.81 2.04 22.39
N PHE A 221 14.72 0.84 22.97
CA PHE A 221 13.55 0.45 23.76
C PHE A 221 13.39 1.33 25.01
N LEU A 222 14.47 1.57 25.76
CA LEU A 222 14.44 2.47 26.93
C LEU A 222 14.10 3.92 26.53
N LEU A 223 14.64 4.37 25.41
CA LEU A 223 14.31 5.69 24.86
C LEU A 223 12.83 5.78 24.48
N SER A 224 12.28 4.74 23.87
CA SER A 224 10.85 4.72 23.50
C SER A 224 9.94 4.67 24.72
N LEU A 225 10.30 3.97 25.79
CA LEU A 225 9.61 4.01 27.08
C LEU A 225 9.60 5.42 27.66
N PHE A 226 10.75 6.10 27.66
CA PHE A 226 10.84 7.47 28.14
C PHE A 226 9.97 8.45 27.32
N LEU A 227 9.99 8.33 25.99
CA LEU A 227 9.19 9.21 25.11
C LEU A 227 7.68 9.01 25.26
N ILE A 228 7.25 7.79 25.60
CA ILE A 228 5.82 7.48 25.73
C ILE A 228 5.30 7.86 27.12
N ASN A 229 6.14 7.89 28.14
CA ASN A 229 5.71 8.12 29.51
C ASN A 229 4.93 9.44 29.69
N ASP A 230 5.32 10.47 28.96
CA ASP A 230 4.69 11.81 29.04
C ASP A 230 3.52 12.01 28.07
N VAL A 231 3.23 11.03 27.20
CA VAL A 231 2.19 11.14 26.16
C VAL A 231 0.92 10.42 26.61
N ALA A 232 -0.03 11.16 27.18
CA ALA A 232 -1.37 10.68 27.48
C ALA A 232 -2.37 11.18 26.44
N PHE A 233 -3.04 10.25 25.76
CA PHE A 233 -4.10 10.58 24.80
C PHE A 233 -5.47 10.50 25.47
N LYS A 234 -6.34 11.47 25.14
CA LYS A 234 -7.74 11.42 25.57
C LYS A 234 -8.42 10.14 25.04
N GLU A 235 -9.18 9.48 25.88
CA GLU A 235 -9.94 8.30 25.50
C GLU A 235 -10.97 8.62 24.41
N MET A 236 -10.99 7.80 23.38
CA MET A 236 -11.92 7.91 22.24
C MET A 236 -12.77 6.65 22.14
N PRO A 237 -14.08 6.75 22.40
CA PRO A 237 -14.96 5.60 22.33
C PRO A 237 -15.13 5.11 20.88
N ASN A 238 -15.20 3.79 20.71
CA ASN A 238 -15.28 3.12 19.39
C ASN A 238 -16.51 3.51 18.57
N ASN A 239 -17.59 3.98 19.22
CA ASN A 239 -18.83 4.41 18.55
C ASN A 239 -18.64 5.68 17.70
N LEU A 240 -17.54 6.42 17.88
CA LEU A 240 -17.19 7.58 17.08
C LEU A 240 -16.37 7.24 15.83
N TRP A 241 -15.89 6.00 15.74
CA TRP A 241 -15.15 5.54 14.56
C TRP A 241 -16.09 5.36 13.39
N GLY A 242 -15.65 5.72 12.20
CA GLY A 242 -16.49 5.62 11.01
C GLY A 242 -15.76 5.98 9.73
N GLY A 243 -16.51 6.02 8.63
CA GLY A 243 -16.01 6.40 7.32
C GLY A 243 -14.94 5.45 6.77
N LEU A 244 -14.13 5.97 5.87
CA LEU A 244 -13.02 5.25 5.23
C LEU A 244 -12.00 4.76 6.26
N PHE A 245 -11.75 5.55 7.31
CA PHE A 245 -10.82 5.18 8.40
C PHE A 245 -11.20 3.85 9.04
N LEU A 246 -12.45 3.66 9.48
CA LEU A 246 -12.91 2.41 10.07
C LEU A 246 -12.81 1.25 9.07
N THR A 247 -13.19 1.48 7.83
CA THR A 247 -13.10 0.46 6.76
C THR A 247 -11.65 0.00 6.55
N LEU A 248 -10.70 0.93 6.52
CA LEU A 248 -9.27 0.60 6.38
C LEU A 248 -8.73 -0.17 7.59
N VAL A 249 -9.13 0.19 8.81
CA VAL A 249 -8.73 -0.53 10.02
C VAL A 249 -9.27 -1.96 10.01
N ILE A 250 -10.57 -2.15 9.75
CA ILE A 250 -11.19 -3.49 9.72
C ILE A 250 -10.59 -4.33 8.59
N SER A 251 -10.47 -3.79 7.38
CA SER A 251 -9.90 -4.53 6.25
C SER A 251 -8.43 -4.86 6.47
N GLY A 252 -7.65 -3.95 7.02
CA GLY A 252 -6.23 -4.19 7.35
C GLY A 252 -6.06 -5.32 8.36
N ILE A 253 -6.83 -5.32 9.45
CA ILE A 253 -6.82 -6.40 10.45
C ILE A 253 -7.31 -7.71 9.82
N GLY A 254 -8.39 -7.65 9.02
CA GLY A 254 -8.94 -8.82 8.34
C GLY A 254 -7.93 -9.48 7.40
N ILE A 255 -7.25 -8.69 6.56
CA ILE A 255 -6.23 -9.20 5.63
C ILE A 255 -5.02 -9.75 6.41
N ALA A 256 -4.54 -9.04 7.42
CA ALA A 256 -3.39 -9.47 8.22
C ALA A 256 -3.66 -10.78 8.98
N SER A 257 -4.88 -10.98 9.48
CA SER A 257 -5.29 -12.19 10.22
C SER A 257 -5.66 -13.36 9.31
N ALA A 258 -6.15 -13.09 8.10
CA ALA A 258 -6.60 -14.13 7.16
C ALA A 258 -5.47 -15.07 6.76
N LEU A 259 -4.25 -14.57 6.55
CA LEU A 259 -3.10 -15.37 6.14
C LEU A 259 -2.68 -16.39 7.22
N PRO A 260 -2.39 -16.01 8.49
CA PRO A 260 -2.05 -17.00 9.52
C PRO A 260 -3.21 -17.95 9.83
N ALA A 261 -4.46 -17.44 9.86
CA ALA A 261 -5.64 -18.28 10.07
C ALA A 261 -5.79 -19.29 8.93
N GLY A 262 -5.61 -18.89 7.69
CA GLY A 262 -5.66 -19.78 6.52
C GLY A 262 -4.57 -20.87 6.57
N ILE A 263 -3.36 -20.53 6.98
CA ILE A 263 -2.26 -21.52 7.16
C ILE A 263 -2.62 -22.53 8.26
N LEU A 264 -3.13 -22.07 9.41
CA LEU A 264 -3.55 -22.94 10.52
C LEU A 264 -4.66 -23.90 10.08
N LEU A 265 -5.67 -23.41 9.37
CA LEU A 265 -6.77 -24.24 8.85
C LEU A 265 -6.28 -25.26 7.81
N ALA A 266 -5.36 -24.85 6.92
CA ALA A 266 -4.77 -25.74 5.93
C ALA A 266 -3.93 -26.86 6.57
N LEU A 267 -3.16 -26.55 7.63
CA LEU A 267 -2.43 -27.54 8.43
C LEU A 267 -3.38 -28.45 9.20
N GLY A 268 -4.42 -27.89 9.83
CA GLY A 268 -5.44 -28.64 10.56
C GLY A 268 -6.18 -29.63 9.68
N ARG A 269 -6.48 -29.27 8.42
CA ARG A 269 -7.05 -30.19 7.41
C ARG A 269 -6.18 -31.42 7.15
N ARG A 270 -4.84 -31.29 7.27
CA ARG A 270 -3.87 -32.40 7.09
C ARG A 270 -3.57 -33.15 8.38
N SER A 271 -4.18 -32.77 9.52
CA SER A 271 -3.94 -33.41 10.80
C SER A 271 -4.37 -34.86 10.81
N LYS A 272 -3.63 -35.70 11.54
CA LYS A 272 -3.99 -37.10 11.83
C LYS A 272 -5.13 -37.19 12.83
N MET A 273 -5.41 -36.14 13.61
CA MET A 273 -6.50 -36.07 14.56
C MET A 273 -7.82 -35.83 13.84
N THR A 274 -8.73 -36.79 13.90
CA THR A 274 -10.02 -36.77 13.19
C THR A 274 -10.86 -35.54 13.55
N VAL A 275 -10.92 -35.17 14.85
CA VAL A 275 -11.69 -34.02 15.31
C VAL A 275 -11.20 -32.71 14.72
N ILE A 276 -9.88 -32.46 14.79
CA ILE A 276 -9.26 -31.24 14.23
C ILE A 276 -9.49 -31.15 12.74
N ARG A 277 -9.31 -32.28 12.03
CA ARG A 277 -9.53 -32.32 10.59
C ARG A 277 -10.98 -32.02 10.21
N VAL A 278 -11.95 -32.62 10.89
CA VAL A 278 -13.38 -32.39 10.62
C VAL A 278 -13.76 -30.95 10.89
N LEU A 279 -13.34 -30.37 12.02
CA LEU A 279 -13.61 -28.96 12.34
C LEU A 279 -13.01 -28.00 11.30
N CYS A 280 -11.75 -28.21 10.90
CA CYS A 280 -11.12 -27.35 9.89
C CYS A 280 -11.79 -27.47 8.51
N VAL A 281 -12.17 -28.69 8.10
CA VAL A 281 -12.89 -28.92 6.84
C VAL A 281 -14.26 -28.27 6.88
N ALA A 282 -15.03 -28.48 7.96
CA ALA A 282 -16.35 -27.89 8.12
C ALA A 282 -16.29 -26.35 8.07
N PHE A 283 -15.32 -25.74 8.75
CA PHE A 283 -15.10 -24.30 8.72
C PHE A 283 -14.79 -23.81 7.30
N ILE A 284 -13.85 -24.45 6.61
CA ILE A 284 -13.47 -24.07 5.25
C ILE A 284 -14.66 -24.17 4.30
N GLU A 285 -15.42 -25.28 4.34
CA GLU A 285 -16.55 -25.49 3.47
C GLU A 285 -17.72 -24.54 3.78
N LEU A 286 -17.94 -24.21 5.06
CA LEU A 286 -18.95 -23.22 5.47
C LEU A 286 -18.68 -21.86 4.82
N PHE A 287 -17.45 -21.32 4.99
CA PHE A 287 -17.10 -20.00 4.44
C PHE A 287 -16.98 -20.01 2.91
N ARG A 288 -16.66 -21.14 2.32
CA ARG A 288 -16.61 -21.29 0.86
C ARG A 288 -17.99 -21.41 0.23
N SER A 289 -18.98 -21.96 0.96
CA SER A 289 -20.35 -22.12 0.47
C SER A 289 -21.20 -20.87 0.59
N VAL A 290 -20.83 -19.93 1.51
CA VAL A 290 -21.53 -18.66 1.65
C VAL A 290 -21.08 -17.70 0.56
N PRO A 291 -21.97 -17.20 -0.31
CA PRO A 291 -21.62 -16.23 -1.33
C PRO A 291 -21.06 -14.95 -0.67
N LEU A 292 -20.00 -14.39 -1.25
CA LEU A 292 -19.31 -13.18 -0.75
C LEU A 292 -20.23 -11.93 -0.68
N ILE A 293 -21.46 -12.01 -1.17
CA ILE A 293 -22.39 -10.89 -1.35
C ILE A 293 -23.54 -10.91 -0.30
N THR A 294 -23.52 -11.85 0.64
CA THR A 294 -24.50 -11.84 1.75
C THR A 294 -23.92 -11.12 3.00
#